data_bd66e107a356f790a1938ccebed54449
#
_entry.id   bd66e107a356f790a1938ccebed54449
#
_cell.length_a   1.000
_cell.length_b   1.000
_cell.length_c   1.000
_cell.angle_alpha   90.00
_cell.angle_beta   90.00
_cell.angle_gamma   90.00
#
_symmetry.space_group_name_H-M   'P 1'
#
loop_
_entity.id
_entity.type
_entity.pdbx_description
1 polymer ?
#
loop_
_entity_poly.entity_id
_entity_poly.type
_entity_poly.pdbx_seq_one_letter_code
_entity_poly.pdbx_strand_id
1 'polypeptide(L)'
;MANQYDVLGKAPGLEELNKLSPNDVHLTIRGLNAGYGKMEILHKFDLTVSKAQSLCLIGPNGAGKSTILHSIYGFTNIFDGKIELDGNEITKLTPAEKLNKVGIAYILQDNSVFPDMTVEENLLMGGYIKDKQDEAYEEAERIFQK
;
A
#
# COMPACT_ATOMS: atom_id res chain seq x y z
N MET A 1 3.04 37.96 -11.67
CA MET A 1 3.56 37.20 -10.51
C MET A 1 3.45 35.74 -10.89
N ALA A 2 4.59 35.07 -11.12
CA ALA A 2 4.59 33.63 -11.37
C ALA A 2 4.06 32.93 -10.14
N ASN A 3 3.13 32.01 -10.35
CA ASN A 3 2.50 31.26 -9.25
C ASN A 3 3.57 30.35 -8.62
N GLN A 4 3.70 30.39 -7.31
CA GLN A 4 4.72 29.64 -6.54
C GLN A 4 4.66 28.10 -6.79
N TYR A 5 3.61 27.63 -7.47
CA TYR A 5 3.37 26.23 -7.81
C TYR A 5 3.89 25.85 -9.21
N ASP A 6 4.35 26.78 -10.02
CA ASP A 6 4.93 26.51 -11.35
C ASP A 6 6.33 25.86 -11.27
N VAL A 7 6.92 25.77 -10.07
CA VAL A 7 8.22 25.13 -9.81
C VAL A 7 8.08 23.62 -9.58
N LEU A 8 6.88 23.14 -9.26
CA LEU A 8 6.59 21.73 -9.18
C LEU A 8 6.24 21.25 -10.59
N GLY A 9 7.18 20.58 -11.26
CA GLY A 9 6.99 20.03 -12.59
C GLY A 9 5.65 19.30 -12.74
N LYS A 10 5.16 19.23 -13.97
CA LYS A 10 3.93 18.50 -14.30
C LYS A 10 4.09 17.04 -13.84
N ALA A 11 3.10 16.51 -13.12
CA ALA A 11 3.11 15.09 -12.76
C ALA A 11 3.25 14.25 -14.04
N PRO A 12 4.12 13.22 -14.03
CA PRO A 12 4.28 12.33 -15.17
C PRO A 12 2.95 11.64 -15.48
N GLY A 13 2.63 11.54 -16.77
CA GLY A 13 1.47 10.80 -17.24
C GLY A 13 1.70 9.28 -17.15
N LEU A 14 0.63 8.49 -17.26
CA LEU A 14 0.69 7.02 -17.25
C LEU A 14 1.69 6.44 -18.25
N GLU A 15 1.84 7.03 -19.42
CA GLU A 15 2.80 6.57 -20.43
C GLU A 15 4.27 6.74 -19.97
N GLU A 16 4.56 7.83 -19.25
CA GLU A 16 5.88 8.05 -18.68
C GLU A 16 6.14 7.13 -17.49
N LEU A 17 5.14 6.91 -16.63
CA LEU A 17 5.22 5.95 -15.51
C LEU A 17 5.47 4.52 -16.02
N ASN A 18 4.79 4.11 -17.08
CA ASN A 18 4.99 2.80 -17.69
C ASN A 18 6.41 2.62 -18.28
N LYS A 19 7.05 3.69 -18.78
CA LYS A 19 8.45 3.64 -19.23
C LYS A 19 9.44 3.47 -18.08
N LEU A 20 9.10 3.98 -16.90
CA LEU A 20 9.89 3.83 -15.67
C LEU A 20 9.73 2.44 -15.02
N SER A 21 8.74 1.68 -15.48
CA SER A 21 8.43 0.32 -15.02
C SER A 21 8.72 -0.67 -16.17
N PRO A 22 10.00 -0.96 -16.48
CA PRO A 22 10.40 -1.68 -17.68
C PRO A 22 10.08 -3.17 -17.68
N ASN A 23 9.71 -3.73 -16.53
CA ASN A 23 9.40 -5.14 -16.34
C ASN A 23 7.94 -5.34 -15.94
N ASP A 24 7.53 -6.58 -15.81
CA ASP A 24 6.16 -6.97 -15.43
C ASP A 24 5.55 -6.06 -14.37
N VAL A 25 4.54 -5.31 -14.78
CA VAL A 25 3.79 -4.41 -13.89
C VAL A 25 3.10 -5.26 -12.82
N HIS A 26 3.33 -4.92 -11.57
CA HIS A 26 2.75 -5.61 -10.42
C HIS A 26 1.56 -4.86 -9.83
N LEU A 27 1.75 -3.56 -9.54
CA LEU A 27 0.69 -2.70 -9.01
C LEU A 27 0.44 -1.55 -9.96
N THR A 28 -0.83 -1.28 -10.26
CA THR A 28 -1.26 -0.11 -11.03
C THR A 28 -2.37 0.62 -10.29
N ILE A 29 -2.25 1.93 -10.21
CA ILE A 29 -3.30 2.84 -9.77
C ILE A 29 -3.63 3.75 -10.95
N ARG A 30 -4.91 3.92 -11.28
CA ARG A 30 -5.36 4.74 -12.40
C ARG A 30 -6.45 5.71 -11.98
N GLY A 31 -6.18 6.99 -12.14
CA GLY A 31 -7.13 8.07 -11.92
C GLY A 31 -7.75 8.08 -10.54
N LEU A 32 -7.01 7.69 -9.49
CA LEU A 32 -7.55 7.47 -8.17
C LEU A 32 -7.95 8.76 -7.49
N ASN A 33 -9.22 8.87 -7.12
CA ASN A 33 -9.75 9.85 -6.19
C ASN A 33 -10.06 9.13 -4.87
N ALA A 34 -9.38 9.52 -3.81
CA ALA A 34 -9.49 8.83 -2.52
C ALA A 34 -9.30 9.77 -1.32
N GLY A 35 -9.82 9.35 -0.16
CA GLY A 35 -9.69 10.14 1.05
C GLY A 35 -10.40 9.53 2.25
N TYR A 36 -10.82 10.35 3.22
CA TYR A 36 -11.42 9.90 4.47
C TYR A 36 -12.79 10.51 4.67
N GLY A 37 -13.78 9.67 4.99
CA GLY A 37 -15.17 10.10 5.09
C GLY A 37 -15.65 10.71 3.77
N LYS A 38 -15.95 12.01 3.77
CA LYS A 38 -16.33 12.76 2.56
C LYS A 38 -15.22 13.65 2.01
N MET A 39 -14.06 13.68 2.68
CA MET A 39 -12.93 14.52 2.29
C MET A 39 -12.07 13.77 1.29
N GLU A 40 -11.99 14.29 0.07
CA GLU A 40 -11.11 13.81 -0.99
C GLU A 40 -9.72 14.44 -0.80
N ILE A 41 -8.67 13.60 -0.84
CA ILE A 41 -7.27 14.01 -0.64
C ILE A 41 -6.45 13.71 -1.90
N LEU A 42 -6.69 12.57 -2.52
CA LEU A 42 -6.06 12.21 -3.79
C LEU A 42 -7.00 12.56 -4.93
N HIS A 43 -6.46 13.23 -5.96
CA HIS A 43 -7.20 13.67 -7.13
C HIS A 43 -6.53 13.14 -8.39
N LYS A 44 -7.19 12.22 -9.10
CA LYS A 44 -6.72 11.60 -10.35
C LYS A 44 -5.27 11.10 -10.24
N PHE A 45 -4.97 10.43 -9.13
CA PHE A 45 -3.63 9.93 -8.85
C PHE A 45 -3.35 8.65 -9.65
N ASP A 46 -2.20 8.63 -10.31
CA ASP A 46 -1.69 7.49 -11.07
C ASP A 46 -0.38 6.98 -10.48
N LEU A 47 -0.18 5.67 -10.48
CA LEU A 47 1.04 5.02 -10.03
C LEU A 47 1.20 3.67 -10.73
N THR A 48 2.43 3.33 -11.09
CA THR A 48 2.79 2.00 -11.58
C THR A 48 4.02 1.50 -10.82
N VAL A 49 3.99 0.25 -10.36
CA VAL A 49 5.10 -0.42 -9.66
C VAL A 49 5.33 -1.78 -10.30
N SER A 50 6.58 -2.09 -10.63
CA SER A 50 6.99 -3.38 -11.17
C SER A 50 7.20 -4.42 -10.09
N LYS A 51 7.21 -5.70 -10.48
CA LYS A 51 7.64 -6.80 -9.59
C LYS A 51 9.05 -6.56 -9.06
N ALA A 52 9.28 -6.90 -7.81
CA ALA A 52 10.55 -6.76 -7.10
C ALA A 52 11.11 -5.31 -7.06
N GLN A 53 10.28 -4.30 -7.31
CA GLN A 53 10.67 -2.90 -7.21
C GLN A 53 10.45 -2.37 -5.79
N SER A 54 11.44 -1.63 -5.27
CA SER A 54 11.27 -0.78 -4.08
C SER A 54 10.91 0.63 -4.52
N LEU A 55 9.82 1.17 -3.97
CA LEU A 55 9.34 2.52 -4.26
C LEU A 55 9.38 3.37 -3.01
N CYS A 56 9.94 4.58 -3.11
CA CYS A 56 9.93 5.57 -2.05
C CYS A 56 9.02 6.74 -2.43
N LEU A 57 8.06 7.07 -1.56
CA LEU A 57 7.20 8.24 -1.70
C LEU A 57 7.80 9.41 -0.91
N ILE A 58 8.23 10.46 -1.61
CA ILE A 58 8.85 11.65 -1.04
C ILE A 58 7.94 12.86 -1.25
N GLY A 59 7.86 13.73 -0.25
CA GLY A 59 7.08 14.96 -0.33
C GLY A 59 6.81 15.56 1.06
N PRO A 60 6.29 16.80 1.13
CA PRO A 60 5.98 17.47 2.38
C PRO A 60 4.88 16.75 3.18
N ASN A 61 4.74 17.12 4.46
CA ASN A 61 3.61 16.66 5.26
C ASN A 61 2.29 17.16 4.67
N GLY A 62 1.28 16.30 4.65
CA GLY A 62 -0.01 16.61 4.02
C GLY A 62 -0.07 16.37 2.49
N ALA A 63 1.02 15.97 1.84
CA ALA A 63 1.03 15.70 0.38
C ALA A 63 0.29 14.42 -0.05
N GLY A 64 -0.41 13.73 0.86
CA GLY A 64 -1.18 12.53 0.53
C GLY A 64 -0.38 11.21 0.52
N LYS A 65 0.91 11.19 0.90
CA LYS A 65 1.74 9.97 0.90
C LYS A 65 1.11 8.79 1.64
N SER A 66 0.69 9.04 2.88
CA SER A 66 0.01 8.01 3.69
C SER A 66 -1.35 7.64 3.09
N THR A 67 -2.04 8.59 2.48
CA THR A 67 -3.34 8.34 1.84
C THR A 67 -3.19 7.39 0.65
N ILE A 68 -2.09 7.49 -0.12
CA ILE A 68 -1.78 6.54 -1.20
C ILE A 68 -1.65 5.12 -0.63
N LEU A 69 -0.80 4.93 0.40
CA LEU A 69 -0.59 3.62 1.03
C LEU A 69 -1.88 3.09 1.67
N HIS A 70 -2.63 3.95 2.35
CA HIS A 70 -3.92 3.61 2.93
C HIS A 70 -4.95 3.20 1.86
N SER A 71 -4.93 3.84 0.69
CA SER A 71 -5.82 3.48 -0.42
C SER A 71 -5.48 2.11 -1.00
N ILE A 72 -4.19 1.81 -1.17
CA ILE A 72 -3.74 0.50 -1.62
C ILE A 72 -4.20 -0.59 -0.65
N TYR A 73 -4.06 -0.34 0.66
CA TYR A 73 -4.44 -1.33 1.68
C TYR A 73 -5.96 -1.41 1.94
N GLY A 74 -6.71 -0.31 1.71
CA GLY A 74 -8.17 -0.28 1.88
C GLY A 74 -8.66 0.46 3.13
N PHE A 75 -7.88 1.41 3.64
CA PHE A 75 -8.24 2.25 4.79
C PHE A 75 -8.91 3.59 4.40
N THR A 76 -9.03 3.87 3.11
CA THR A 76 -9.67 5.09 2.59
C THR A 76 -10.96 4.77 1.86
N ASN A 77 -11.78 5.80 1.68
CA ASN A 77 -12.87 5.76 0.72
C ASN A 77 -12.32 6.04 -0.67
N ILE A 78 -12.62 5.17 -1.62
CA ILE A 78 -12.33 5.38 -3.04
C ILE A 78 -13.58 5.99 -3.68
N PHE A 79 -13.45 7.20 -4.22
CA PHE A 79 -14.54 7.92 -4.88
C PHE A 79 -14.56 7.63 -6.38
N ASP A 80 -13.38 7.48 -6.99
CA ASP A 80 -13.22 7.15 -8.40
C ASP A 80 -11.83 6.52 -8.65
N GLY A 81 -11.66 5.91 -9.82
CA GLY A 81 -10.40 5.26 -10.23
C GLY A 81 -10.32 3.81 -9.83
N LYS A 82 -9.16 3.20 -10.11
CA LYS A 82 -8.92 1.77 -9.94
C LYS A 82 -7.55 1.48 -9.35
N ILE A 83 -7.49 0.39 -8.58
CA ILE A 83 -6.26 -0.23 -8.09
C ILE A 83 -6.25 -1.67 -8.57
N GLU A 84 -5.19 -2.05 -9.28
CA GLU A 84 -5.01 -3.37 -9.87
C GLU A 84 -3.69 -3.99 -9.39
N LEU A 85 -3.71 -5.27 -9.05
CA LEU A 85 -2.53 -6.07 -8.73
C LEU A 85 -2.46 -7.26 -9.68
N ASP A 86 -1.34 -7.41 -10.40
CA ASP A 86 -1.15 -8.42 -11.44
C ASP A 86 -2.33 -8.48 -12.44
N GLY A 87 -2.87 -7.31 -12.81
CA GLY A 87 -4.01 -7.17 -13.72
C GLY A 87 -5.39 -7.44 -13.11
N ASN A 88 -5.46 -7.81 -11.85
CA ASN A 88 -6.72 -8.05 -11.14
C ASN A 88 -7.13 -6.83 -10.33
N GLU A 89 -8.38 -6.39 -10.48
CA GLU A 89 -8.88 -5.24 -9.73
C GLU A 89 -9.07 -5.59 -8.26
N ILE A 90 -8.43 -4.82 -7.40
CA ILE A 90 -8.45 -4.97 -5.94
C ILE A 90 -9.05 -3.74 -5.22
N THR A 91 -9.61 -2.79 -5.97
CA THR A 91 -10.11 -1.50 -5.46
C THR A 91 -11.09 -1.68 -4.29
N LYS A 92 -12.01 -2.63 -4.41
CA LYS A 92 -13.10 -2.86 -3.45
C LYS A 92 -12.83 -3.94 -2.40
N LEU A 93 -11.67 -4.58 -2.47
CA LEU A 93 -11.31 -5.59 -1.48
C LEU A 93 -11.08 -4.95 -0.11
N THR A 94 -11.58 -5.60 0.92
CA THR A 94 -11.32 -5.22 2.32
C THR A 94 -9.85 -5.43 2.67
N PRO A 95 -9.32 -4.77 3.73
CA PRO A 95 -7.96 -5.01 4.21
C PRO A 95 -7.65 -6.49 4.48
N ALA A 96 -8.59 -7.20 5.10
CA ALA A 96 -8.44 -8.64 5.36
C ALA A 96 -8.35 -9.46 4.06
N GLU A 97 -9.16 -9.15 3.05
CA GLU A 97 -9.09 -9.81 1.75
C GLU A 97 -7.80 -9.48 1.00
N LYS A 98 -7.32 -8.23 1.08
CA LYS A 98 -6.03 -7.83 0.49
C LYS A 98 -4.87 -8.57 1.11
N LEU A 99 -4.88 -8.76 2.44
CA LEU A 99 -3.88 -9.55 3.12
C LEU A 99 -3.98 -11.05 2.76
N ASN A 100 -5.17 -11.65 2.90
CA ASN A 100 -5.34 -13.09 2.80
C ASN A 100 -5.36 -13.61 1.36
N LYS A 101 -5.97 -12.86 0.41
CA LYS A 101 -6.17 -13.33 -0.96
C LYS A 101 -5.10 -12.84 -1.93
N VAL A 102 -4.54 -11.64 -1.66
CA VAL A 102 -3.60 -10.97 -2.59
C VAL A 102 -2.21 -10.77 -2.00
N GLY A 103 -2.01 -11.00 -0.71
CA GLY A 103 -0.71 -10.94 -0.06
C GLY A 103 -0.19 -9.52 0.19
N ILE A 104 -1.07 -8.51 0.23
CA ILE A 104 -0.68 -7.14 0.56
C ILE A 104 -0.67 -6.98 2.08
N ALA A 105 0.50 -6.72 2.66
CA ALA A 105 0.65 -6.38 4.06
C ALA A 105 0.90 -4.87 4.24
N TYR A 106 0.41 -4.31 5.33
CA TYR A 106 0.64 -2.92 5.72
C TYR A 106 1.36 -2.86 7.07
N ILE A 107 2.51 -2.20 7.11
CA ILE A 107 3.25 -1.96 8.35
C ILE A 107 2.94 -0.54 8.81
N LEU A 108 2.41 -0.42 10.02
CA LEU A 108 2.10 0.86 10.64
C LEU A 108 3.38 1.63 10.96
N GLN A 109 3.31 2.96 10.95
CA GLN A 109 4.42 3.83 11.34
C GLN A 109 4.69 3.71 12.85
N ASP A 110 3.63 3.68 13.65
CA ASP A 110 3.67 3.60 15.10
C ASP A 110 2.77 2.46 15.59
N ASN A 111 2.99 1.99 16.81
CA ASN A 111 2.17 0.93 17.44
C ASN A 111 2.11 -0.36 16.61
N SER A 112 3.25 -0.76 16.03
CA SER A 112 3.35 -1.97 15.19
C SER A 112 3.44 -3.25 16.00
N VAL A 113 3.57 -3.14 17.32
CA VAL A 113 3.70 -4.27 18.26
C VAL A 113 2.72 -4.11 19.41
N PHE A 114 2.37 -5.22 20.03
CA PHE A 114 1.58 -5.26 21.26
C PHE A 114 2.56 -5.16 22.45
N PRO A 115 2.59 -4.02 23.17
CA PRO A 115 3.63 -3.76 24.17
C PRO A 115 3.54 -4.68 25.40
N ASP A 116 2.37 -5.19 25.69
CA ASP A 116 2.12 -6.09 26.83
C ASP A 116 2.32 -7.57 26.48
N MET A 117 2.67 -7.89 25.23
CA MET A 117 2.98 -9.23 24.76
C MET A 117 4.48 -9.43 24.63
N THR A 118 4.93 -10.67 24.83
CA THR A 118 6.31 -11.07 24.56
C THR A 118 6.63 -10.98 23.07
N VAL A 119 7.91 -11.07 22.72
CA VAL A 119 8.36 -11.13 21.32
C VAL A 119 7.75 -12.32 20.58
N GLU A 120 7.71 -13.47 21.22
CA GLU A 120 7.11 -14.69 20.67
C GLU A 120 5.62 -14.50 20.39
N GLU A 121 4.86 -13.97 21.34
CA GLU A 121 3.43 -13.71 21.17
C GLU A 121 3.17 -12.70 20.05
N ASN A 122 4.00 -11.65 19.94
CA ASN A 122 3.91 -10.69 18.84
C ASN A 122 4.16 -11.34 17.46
N LEU A 123 5.13 -12.27 17.37
CA LEU A 123 5.37 -13.03 16.14
C LEU A 123 4.21 -13.94 15.79
N LEU A 124 3.67 -14.63 16.78
CA LEU A 124 2.51 -15.53 16.61
C LEU A 124 1.25 -14.75 16.17
N MET A 125 1.08 -13.50 16.64
CA MET A 125 0.02 -12.62 16.16
C MET A 125 0.12 -12.34 14.64
N GLY A 126 1.34 -12.26 14.09
CA GLY A 126 1.55 -12.20 12.64
C GLY A 126 1.05 -13.43 11.88
N GLY A 127 1.02 -14.57 12.54
CA GLY A 127 0.49 -15.83 12.01
C GLY A 127 -1.02 -16.02 12.17
N TYR A 128 -1.75 -15.07 12.76
CA TYR A 128 -3.19 -15.20 13.05
C TYR A 128 -4.06 -15.48 11.82
N ILE A 129 -3.57 -15.12 10.62
CA ILE A 129 -4.26 -15.38 9.35
C ILE A 129 -4.06 -16.81 8.81
N LYS A 130 -3.19 -17.60 9.42
CA LYS A 130 -2.94 -18.99 8.99
C LYS A 130 -4.08 -19.89 9.42
N ASP A 131 -4.47 -20.81 8.54
CA ASP A 131 -5.55 -21.76 8.83
C ASP A 131 -5.15 -22.78 9.93
N LYS A 132 -3.84 -23.05 10.04
CA LYS A 132 -3.30 -23.97 11.03
C LYS A 132 -2.34 -23.26 11.97
N GLN A 133 -2.54 -23.46 13.24
CA GLN A 133 -1.71 -22.86 14.28
C GLN A 133 -0.26 -23.36 14.23
N ASP A 134 -0.04 -24.61 13.87
CA ASP A 134 1.31 -25.19 13.72
C ASP A 134 2.14 -24.46 12.66
N GLU A 135 1.52 -24.04 11.56
CA GLU A 135 2.19 -23.24 10.51
C GLU A 135 2.65 -21.87 11.04
N ALA A 136 1.90 -21.25 11.96
CA ALA A 136 2.31 -20.00 12.58
C ALA A 136 3.52 -20.17 13.50
N TYR A 137 3.58 -21.26 14.25
CA TYR A 137 4.73 -21.59 15.10
C TYR A 137 5.99 -21.88 14.27
N GLU A 138 5.88 -22.68 13.20
CA GLU A 138 7.00 -22.98 12.30
C GLU A 138 7.58 -21.70 11.67
N GLU A 139 6.74 -20.78 11.23
CA GLU A 139 7.18 -19.50 10.66
C GLU A 139 7.81 -18.58 11.72
N ALA A 140 7.26 -18.53 12.93
CA ALA A 140 7.84 -17.77 14.04
C ALA A 140 9.23 -18.29 14.39
N GLU A 141 9.40 -19.61 14.51
CA GLU A 141 10.68 -20.27 14.78
C GLU A 141 11.71 -19.94 13.67
N ARG A 142 11.30 -19.99 12.40
CA ARG A 142 12.15 -19.62 11.26
C ARG A 142 12.65 -18.18 11.33
N ILE A 143 11.84 -17.25 11.88
CA ILE A 143 12.23 -15.85 12.07
C ILE A 143 13.22 -15.72 13.24
N PHE A 144 13.03 -16.45 14.32
CA PHE A 144 13.93 -16.45 15.47
C PHE A 144 15.34 -16.95 15.15
N GLN A 145 15.49 -17.84 14.15
CA GLN A 145 16.78 -18.40 13.73
C GLN A 145 17.58 -17.50 12.78
N LYS A 146 17.05 -16.34 12.35
CA LYS A 146 17.72 -15.36 11.47
C LYS A 146 18.35 -14.24 12.25
#